data_008ff34046c78e13733defc336c5aac1
#
_entry.id   008ff34046c78e13733defc336c5aac1
#
_cell.length_a   1.000
_cell.length_b   1.000
_cell.length_c   1.000
_cell.angle_alpha   90.00
_cell.angle_beta   90.00
_cell.angle_gamma   90.00
#
_symmetry.space_group_name_H-M   'P 1'
#
loop_
_entity.id
_entity.type
_entity.pdbx_description
1 polymer ?
#
loop_
_entity_poly.entity_id
_entity_poly.type
_entity_poly.pdbx_seq_one_letter_code
_entity_poly.pdbx_strand_id
1 'polypeptide(L)'
;MSRVAYVNGRFVPHAEACVHIEDRGYQLADGIYEVWAVFGGKLADAEGHYARLERSLGELRIAMPMSRKALSLVLREAVRRNRVKDGLVYLQVTRGVAPRDHAFPTRPVRPALVITARPVDLAAAEAKAAKGIGVVTTPETRWARCDIKTIALLPNVLAKQTARENGAGEAWFVDDLGLVTEGASSNAWIVDREGVLRTRDLNANILRGITRRSLMDLIAREGLEVSERPFTVEEAKSAREAFITGAGSLVTPVVSIDGAKIGQGRPGPLALRLRASYLSDARDRAA
;
A
#
# COMPACT_ATOMS: atom_id res chain seq x y z
N MET A 1 9.60 14.57 -22.05
CA MET A 1 9.33 13.27 -22.72
C MET A 1 8.00 12.72 -22.22
N SER A 2 7.19 12.13 -23.12
CA SER A 2 5.92 11.52 -22.73
C SER A 2 6.16 10.27 -21.90
N ARG A 3 5.38 10.09 -20.83
CA ARG A 3 5.35 8.88 -20.00
C ARG A 3 4.87 7.69 -20.85
N VAL A 4 5.31 6.49 -20.46
CA VAL A 4 4.93 5.23 -21.13
C VAL A 4 4.18 4.33 -20.14
N ALA A 5 3.14 3.66 -20.61
CA ALA A 5 2.44 2.61 -19.87
C ALA A 5 2.59 1.27 -20.59
N TYR A 6 2.55 0.17 -19.84
CA TYR A 6 2.39 -1.17 -20.41
C TYR A 6 0.93 -1.59 -20.33
N VAL A 7 0.36 -1.99 -21.46
CA VAL A 7 -1.03 -2.46 -21.53
C VAL A 7 -1.07 -3.74 -22.37
N ASN A 8 -1.44 -4.85 -21.75
CA ASN A 8 -1.75 -6.12 -22.42
C ASN A 8 -0.72 -6.59 -23.46
N GLY A 9 0.57 -6.50 -23.15
CA GLY A 9 1.65 -6.98 -24.03
C GLY A 9 2.41 -5.89 -24.77
N ARG A 10 2.01 -4.61 -24.66
CA ARG A 10 2.62 -3.49 -25.39
C ARG A 10 2.97 -2.33 -24.46
N PHE A 11 4.10 -1.69 -24.72
CA PHE A 11 4.40 -0.36 -24.19
C PHE A 11 3.82 0.69 -25.15
N VAL A 12 2.95 1.54 -24.62
CA VAL A 12 2.26 2.60 -25.37
C VAL A 12 2.50 3.97 -24.70
N PRO A 13 2.39 5.09 -25.43
CA PRO A 13 2.35 6.40 -24.81
C PRO A 13 1.28 6.46 -23.74
N HIS A 14 1.59 7.05 -22.58
CA HIS A 14 0.66 7.06 -21.44
C HIS A 14 -0.70 7.71 -21.77
N ALA A 15 -0.71 8.72 -22.63
CA ALA A 15 -1.93 9.40 -23.09
C ALA A 15 -2.83 8.52 -23.99
N GLU A 16 -2.27 7.45 -24.58
CA GLU A 16 -2.97 6.53 -25.48
C GLU A 16 -3.30 5.19 -24.80
N ALA A 17 -2.93 5.06 -23.51
CA ALA A 17 -3.12 3.82 -22.77
C ALA A 17 -4.61 3.62 -22.44
N CYS A 18 -5.24 2.63 -23.05
CA CYS A 18 -6.65 2.31 -22.90
C CYS A 18 -6.85 0.85 -22.50
N VAL A 19 -7.93 0.59 -21.79
CA VAL A 19 -8.48 -0.74 -21.54
C VAL A 19 -9.84 -0.86 -22.22
N HIS A 20 -10.26 -2.09 -22.50
CA HIS A 20 -11.55 -2.33 -23.13
C HIS A 20 -12.70 -1.97 -22.20
N ILE A 21 -13.80 -1.42 -22.74
CA ILE A 21 -14.99 -1.01 -21.95
C ILE A 21 -15.68 -2.18 -21.23
N GLU A 22 -15.50 -3.41 -21.71
CA GLU A 22 -15.98 -4.65 -21.08
C GLU A 22 -14.92 -5.34 -20.22
N ASP A 23 -13.81 -4.65 -19.88
CA ASP A 23 -12.90 -5.18 -18.88
C ASP A 23 -13.60 -5.30 -17.53
N ARG A 24 -13.59 -6.50 -16.96
CA ARG A 24 -14.30 -6.79 -15.70
C ARG A 24 -13.76 -6.00 -14.51
N GLY A 25 -12.50 -5.63 -14.54
CA GLY A 25 -11.92 -4.73 -13.54
C GLY A 25 -12.54 -3.35 -13.59
N TYR A 26 -12.76 -2.82 -14.80
CA TYR A 26 -13.45 -1.55 -15.00
C TYR A 26 -14.92 -1.59 -14.59
N GLN A 27 -15.64 -2.65 -14.96
CA GLN A 27 -17.08 -2.75 -14.72
C GLN A 27 -17.47 -3.27 -13.34
N LEU A 28 -16.67 -4.14 -12.72
CA LEU A 28 -17.03 -4.93 -11.54
C LEU A 28 -15.95 -4.90 -10.44
N ALA A 29 -14.87 -4.15 -10.63
CA ALA A 29 -13.70 -4.20 -9.77
C ALA A 29 -13.10 -5.63 -9.61
N ASP A 30 -13.30 -6.52 -10.61
CA ASP A 30 -12.83 -7.90 -10.63
C ASP A 30 -11.33 -7.95 -10.98
N GLY A 31 -10.50 -7.63 -9.99
CA GLY A 31 -9.06 -7.55 -10.16
C GLY A 31 -8.31 -7.15 -8.91
N ILE A 32 -7.00 -7.16 -9.03
CA ILE A 32 -6.05 -6.82 -7.96
C ILE A 32 -5.03 -5.80 -8.44
N TYR A 33 -4.31 -5.20 -7.50
CA TYR A 33 -3.21 -4.31 -7.82
C TYR A 33 -2.01 -4.54 -6.91
N GLU A 34 -0.84 -4.11 -7.35
CA GLU A 34 0.38 -4.04 -6.56
C GLU A 34 1.10 -2.71 -6.77
N VAL A 35 1.85 -2.30 -5.75
CA VAL A 35 2.68 -1.09 -5.80
C VAL A 35 4.05 -1.38 -5.20
N TRP A 36 5.09 -1.21 -6.00
CA TRP A 36 6.48 -1.28 -5.54
C TRP A 36 7.05 0.11 -5.36
N ALA A 37 7.78 0.32 -4.29
CA ALA A 37 8.72 1.44 -4.24
C ALA A 37 9.92 1.15 -5.14
N VAL A 38 10.46 2.19 -5.75
CA VAL A 38 11.66 2.15 -6.58
C VAL A 38 12.73 3.02 -5.95
N PHE A 39 13.92 2.46 -5.72
CA PHE A 39 15.10 3.17 -5.27
C PHE A 39 16.28 2.90 -6.19
N GLY A 40 16.93 3.95 -6.69
CA GLY A 40 18.03 3.83 -7.63
C GLY A 40 17.68 3.07 -8.93
N GLY A 41 16.40 3.10 -9.35
CA GLY A 41 15.92 2.37 -10.52
C GLY A 41 15.59 0.90 -10.29
N LYS A 42 15.64 0.42 -9.04
CA LYS A 42 15.42 -0.97 -8.65
C LYS A 42 14.18 -1.11 -7.76
N LEU A 43 13.50 -2.26 -7.84
CA LEU A 43 12.28 -2.54 -7.06
C LEU A 43 12.63 -2.94 -5.62
N ALA A 44 12.07 -2.24 -4.64
CA ALA A 44 12.23 -2.58 -3.23
C ALA A 44 11.29 -3.74 -2.86
N ASP A 45 11.75 -4.61 -1.95
CA ASP A 45 10.98 -5.73 -1.36
C ASP A 45 10.29 -6.61 -2.42
N ALA A 46 10.91 -6.78 -3.61
CA ALA A 46 10.29 -7.35 -4.80
C ALA A 46 9.63 -8.72 -4.55
N GLU A 47 10.32 -9.61 -3.82
CA GLU A 47 9.86 -10.96 -3.53
C GLU A 47 8.54 -11.00 -2.73
N GLY A 48 8.43 -10.13 -1.73
CA GLY A 48 7.23 -10.01 -0.92
C GLY A 48 6.02 -9.56 -1.74
N HIS A 49 6.22 -8.60 -2.63
CA HIS A 49 5.19 -8.11 -3.54
C HIS A 49 4.76 -9.18 -4.56
N TYR A 50 5.69 -9.95 -5.14
CA TYR A 50 5.32 -11.06 -6.03
C TYR A 50 4.51 -12.13 -5.30
N ALA A 51 4.92 -12.54 -4.11
CA ALA A 51 4.18 -13.53 -3.33
C ALA A 51 2.76 -13.04 -2.99
N ARG A 52 2.60 -11.75 -2.65
CA ARG A 52 1.27 -11.17 -2.37
C ARG A 52 0.42 -11.05 -3.63
N LEU A 53 1.02 -10.69 -4.78
CA LEU A 53 0.38 -10.68 -6.09
C LEU A 53 -0.20 -12.06 -6.41
N GLU A 54 0.63 -13.10 -6.35
CA GLU A 54 0.25 -14.48 -6.63
C GLU A 54 -0.88 -14.95 -5.69
N ARG A 55 -0.75 -14.67 -4.39
CA ARG A 55 -1.80 -14.96 -3.41
C ARG A 55 -3.12 -14.25 -3.74
N SER A 56 -3.08 -12.93 -4.00
CA SER A 56 -4.30 -12.15 -4.28
C SER A 56 -5.00 -12.61 -5.56
N LEU A 57 -4.24 -12.96 -6.60
CA LEU A 57 -4.77 -13.56 -7.83
C LEU A 57 -5.41 -14.92 -7.56
N GLY A 58 -4.76 -15.77 -6.78
CA GLY A 58 -5.26 -17.09 -6.39
C GLY A 58 -6.60 -17.01 -5.65
N GLU A 59 -6.72 -16.08 -4.68
CA GLU A 59 -7.97 -15.84 -3.92
C GLU A 59 -9.13 -15.44 -4.84
N LEU A 60 -8.88 -14.65 -5.88
CA LEU A 60 -9.87 -14.27 -6.88
C LEU A 60 -9.98 -15.27 -8.04
N ARG A 61 -9.21 -16.35 -8.04
CA ARG A 61 -9.15 -17.35 -9.14
C ARG A 61 -8.85 -16.68 -10.49
N ILE A 62 -7.94 -15.71 -10.50
CA ILE A 62 -7.43 -15.07 -11.71
C ILE A 62 -6.05 -15.70 -12.01
N ALA A 63 -5.85 -16.16 -13.24
CA ALA A 63 -4.56 -16.71 -13.65
C ALA A 63 -3.48 -15.62 -13.68
N MET A 64 -2.22 -16.00 -13.42
CA MET A 64 -1.10 -15.08 -13.66
C MET A 64 -1.05 -14.70 -15.15
N PRO A 65 -0.93 -13.39 -15.48
CA PRO A 65 -0.93 -12.95 -16.89
C PRO A 65 0.33 -13.40 -17.65
N MET A 66 1.40 -13.70 -16.94
CA MET A 66 2.68 -14.20 -17.46
C MET A 66 3.50 -14.82 -16.32
N SER A 67 4.60 -15.49 -16.64
CA SER A 67 5.52 -16.01 -15.63
C SER A 67 6.12 -14.87 -14.80
N ARG A 68 6.47 -15.15 -13.55
CA ARG A 68 7.11 -14.17 -12.64
C ARG A 68 8.39 -13.58 -13.25
N LYS A 69 9.20 -14.40 -13.93
CA LYS A 69 10.43 -13.96 -14.60
C LYS A 69 10.12 -12.94 -15.71
N ALA A 70 9.11 -13.19 -16.53
CA ALA A 70 8.68 -12.26 -17.59
C ALA A 70 8.11 -10.97 -16.97
N LEU A 71 7.29 -11.07 -15.93
CA LEU A 71 6.73 -9.92 -15.23
C LEU A 71 7.81 -9.02 -14.63
N SER A 72 8.84 -9.61 -14.03
CA SER A 72 10.01 -8.87 -13.51
C SER A 72 10.71 -8.06 -14.61
N LEU A 73 10.90 -8.63 -15.78
CA LEU A 73 11.49 -7.91 -16.93
C LEU A 73 10.61 -6.74 -17.38
N VAL A 74 9.29 -6.94 -17.46
CA VAL A 74 8.35 -5.89 -17.85
C VAL A 74 8.30 -4.75 -16.84
N LEU A 75 8.32 -5.06 -15.53
CA LEU A 75 8.35 -4.05 -14.46
C LEU A 75 9.63 -3.21 -14.54
N ARG A 76 10.80 -3.85 -14.67
CA ARG A 76 12.08 -3.14 -14.83
C ARG A 76 12.11 -2.29 -16.10
N GLU A 77 11.56 -2.79 -17.19
CA GLU A 77 11.47 -2.04 -18.45
C GLU A 77 10.52 -0.84 -18.32
N ALA A 78 9.43 -0.95 -17.58
CA ALA A 78 8.55 0.18 -17.25
C ALA A 78 9.29 1.28 -16.45
N VAL A 79 10.09 0.89 -15.45
CA VAL A 79 10.97 1.79 -14.70
C VAL A 79 11.96 2.49 -15.61
N ARG A 80 12.68 1.72 -16.44
CA ARG A 80 13.71 2.22 -17.37
C ARG A 80 13.14 3.19 -18.40
N ARG A 81 12.02 2.84 -19.07
CA ARG A 81 11.38 3.71 -20.08
C ARG A 81 10.86 5.02 -19.50
N ASN A 82 10.38 4.99 -18.27
CA ASN A 82 9.92 6.19 -17.58
C ASN A 82 11.04 6.93 -16.83
N ARG A 83 12.30 6.44 -16.89
CA ARG A 83 13.47 7.02 -16.22
C ARG A 83 13.25 7.24 -14.71
N VAL A 84 12.54 6.33 -14.07
CA VAL A 84 12.27 6.42 -12.65
C VAL A 84 13.52 5.98 -11.87
N LYS A 85 14.21 6.92 -11.27
CA LYS A 85 15.31 6.65 -10.34
C LYS A 85 14.75 6.30 -8.97
N ASP A 86 13.92 7.18 -8.44
CA ASP A 86 13.20 6.99 -7.20
C ASP A 86 11.71 7.24 -7.46
N GLY A 87 10.84 6.33 -7.01
CA GLY A 87 9.44 6.45 -7.35
C GLY A 87 8.59 5.24 -7.01
N LEU A 88 7.53 5.06 -7.78
CA LEU A 88 6.58 3.95 -7.62
C LEU A 88 6.29 3.29 -8.97
N VAL A 89 6.15 1.96 -8.94
CA VAL A 89 5.54 1.18 -10.01
C VAL A 89 4.19 0.67 -9.52
N TYR A 90 3.16 0.93 -10.28
CA TYR A 90 1.82 0.40 -10.09
C TYR A 90 1.56 -0.68 -11.13
N LEU A 91 1.02 -1.80 -10.68
CA LEU A 91 0.56 -2.91 -11.52
C LEU A 91 -0.89 -3.21 -11.18
N GLN A 92 -1.72 -3.44 -12.19
CA GLN A 92 -3.09 -3.92 -12.05
C GLN A 92 -3.30 -5.15 -12.92
N VAL A 93 -3.90 -6.18 -12.38
CA VAL A 93 -4.37 -7.35 -13.11
C VAL A 93 -5.86 -7.48 -12.89
N THR A 94 -6.63 -7.55 -13.97
CA THR A 94 -8.05 -7.85 -13.94
C THR A 94 -8.31 -9.24 -14.51
N ARG A 95 -9.51 -9.77 -14.29
CA ARG A 95 -9.92 -11.01 -14.98
C ARG A 95 -9.91 -10.88 -16.50
N GLY A 96 -9.99 -9.67 -17.06
CA GLY A 96 -9.99 -9.39 -18.48
C GLY A 96 -11.36 -9.08 -19.05
N VAL A 97 -11.46 -9.15 -20.38
CA VAL A 97 -12.63 -8.72 -21.16
C VAL A 97 -13.63 -9.87 -21.30
N ALA A 98 -14.86 -9.67 -20.87
CA ALA A 98 -15.96 -10.60 -21.05
C ALA A 98 -17.29 -9.85 -21.05
N PRO A 99 -18.36 -10.39 -21.66
CA PRO A 99 -19.69 -9.84 -21.53
C PRO A 99 -20.07 -9.64 -20.07
N ARG A 100 -20.76 -8.52 -19.79
CA ARG A 100 -21.09 -8.14 -18.41
C ARG A 100 -22.05 -9.14 -17.76
N ASP A 101 -21.52 -9.89 -16.80
CA ASP A 101 -22.28 -10.77 -15.90
C ASP A 101 -21.58 -10.75 -14.53
N HIS A 102 -22.31 -10.94 -13.43
CA HIS A 102 -21.75 -11.04 -12.09
C HIS A 102 -20.98 -12.37 -11.90
N ALA A 103 -21.46 -13.45 -12.49
CA ALA A 103 -20.77 -14.74 -12.46
C ALA A 103 -19.44 -14.67 -13.23
N PHE A 104 -18.53 -15.57 -12.90
CA PHE A 104 -17.31 -15.70 -13.70
C PHE A 104 -17.66 -16.19 -15.11
N PRO A 105 -16.90 -15.73 -16.13
CA PRO A 105 -17.08 -16.21 -17.50
C PRO A 105 -16.97 -17.75 -17.57
N THR A 106 -17.86 -18.36 -18.33
CA THR A 106 -17.89 -19.82 -18.52
C THR A 106 -16.71 -20.34 -19.35
N ARG A 107 -16.12 -19.48 -20.16
CA ARG A 107 -14.92 -19.77 -20.95
C ARG A 107 -13.70 -19.05 -20.32
N PRO A 108 -12.50 -19.65 -20.38
CA PRO A 108 -11.29 -18.99 -19.93
C PRO A 108 -11.11 -17.64 -20.61
N VAL A 109 -10.82 -16.60 -19.82
CA VAL A 109 -10.55 -15.23 -20.29
C VAL A 109 -9.08 -14.93 -20.00
N ARG A 110 -8.42 -14.26 -20.95
CA ARG A 110 -7.05 -13.79 -20.74
C ARG A 110 -7.07 -12.63 -19.75
N PRO A 111 -6.36 -12.70 -18.62
CA PRO A 111 -6.23 -11.57 -17.70
C PRO A 111 -5.65 -10.34 -18.40
N ALA A 112 -6.20 -9.18 -18.09
CA ALA A 112 -5.61 -7.91 -18.55
C ALA A 112 -4.56 -7.44 -17.55
N LEU A 113 -3.46 -6.89 -18.07
CA LEU A 113 -2.33 -6.39 -17.28
C LEU A 113 -1.99 -4.96 -17.69
N VAL A 114 -2.03 -4.06 -16.72
CA VAL A 114 -1.60 -2.67 -16.87
C VAL A 114 -0.47 -2.38 -15.89
N ILE A 115 0.61 -1.71 -16.37
CA ILE A 115 1.71 -1.27 -15.52
C ILE A 115 2.03 0.19 -15.84
N THR A 116 2.17 1.00 -14.81
CA THR A 116 2.65 2.38 -14.89
C THR A 116 3.79 2.61 -13.91
N ALA A 117 4.71 3.50 -14.26
CA ALA A 117 5.77 3.94 -13.38
C ALA A 117 5.83 5.47 -13.32
N ARG A 118 6.08 6.02 -12.12
CA ARG A 118 6.19 7.45 -11.92
C ARG A 118 7.28 7.81 -10.91
N PRO A 119 8.01 8.92 -11.10
CA PRO A 119 8.93 9.41 -10.08
C PRO A 119 8.18 9.91 -8.85
N VAL A 120 8.87 9.91 -7.72
CA VAL A 120 8.45 10.53 -6.46
C VAL A 120 9.58 11.45 -6.00
N ASP A 121 9.23 12.63 -5.55
CA ASP A 121 10.18 13.56 -4.92
C ASP A 121 10.48 13.05 -3.50
N LEU A 122 11.64 12.42 -3.33
CA LEU A 122 12.07 11.91 -2.03
C LEU A 122 12.33 13.03 -1.03
N ALA A 123 12.82 14.19 -1.47
CA ALA A 123 13.06 15.31 -0.56
C ALA A 123 11.74 15.85 0.02
N ALA A 124 10.70 15.96 -0.81
CA ALA A 124 9.37 16.32 -0.34
C ALA A 124 8.77 15.23 0.60
N ALA A 125 9.00 13.94 0.30
CA ALA A 125 8.57 12.84 1.16
C ALA A 125 9.29 12.86 2.52
N GLU A 126 10.60 13.15 2.55
CA GLU A 126 11.36 13.31 3.79
C GLU A 126 10.90 14.55 4.58
N ALA A 127 10.70 15.67 3.93
CA ALA A 127 10.18 16.88 4.57
C ALA A 127 8.78 16.66 5.18
N LYS A 128 7.93 15.87 4.51
CA LYS A 128 6.63 15.46 5.04
C LYS A 128 6.78 14.57 6.27
N ALA A 129 7.65 13.57 6.22
CA ALA A 129 7.89 12.67 7.35
C ALA A 129 8.51 13.40 8.55
N ALA A 130 9.41 14.35 8.31
CA ALA A 130 10.01 15.20 9.36
C ALA A 130 8.98 16.12 10.06
N LYS A 131 7.88 16.45 9.40
CA LYS A 131 6.75 17.19 10.00
C LYS A 131 5.73 16.26 10.65
N GLY A 132 5.62 15.02 10.15
CA GLY A 132 4.54 14.09 10.48
C GLY A 132 3.22 14.47 9.80
N ILE A 133 2.23 13.60 9.95
CA ILE A 133 0.88 13.80 9.39
C ILE A 133 -0.18 13.75 10.47
N GLY A 134 -1.30 14.43 10.26
CA GLY A 134 -2.54 14.18 10.97
C GLY A 134 -3.27 12.95 10.37
N VAL A 135 -4.05 12.29 11.19
CA VAL A 135 -4.95 11.21 10.82
C VAL A 135 -6.36 11.55 11.28
N VAL A 136 -7.38 11.18 10.51
CA VAL A 136 -8.78 11.16 10.97
C VAL A 136 -9.24 9.71 11.08
N THR A 137 -10.14 9.43 12.00
CA THR A 137 -10.79 8.14 12.09
C THR A 137 -12.06 8.11 11.23
N THR A 138 -12.42 6.94 10.70
CA THR A 138 -13.62 6.71 9.89
C THR A 138 -14.13 5.30 10.14
N PRO A 139 -15.46 5.07 10.10
CA PRO A 139 -16.01 3.72 10.22
C PRO A 139 -15.44 2.74 9.19
N GLU A 140 -15.27 1.48 9.59
CA GLU A 140 -14.88 0.41 8.67
C GLU A 140 -16.04 0.06 7.74
N THR A 141 -15.90 0.44 6.49
CA THR A 141 -16.93 0.24 5.45
C THR A 141 -16.44 -0.60 4.29
N ARG A 142 -15.26 -1.17 4.41
CA ARG A 142 -14.71 -2.06 3.40
C ARG A 142 -15.34 -3.45 3.53
N TRP A 143 -15.10 -4.30 2.54
CA TRP A 143 -15.54 -5.68 2.58
C TRP A 143 -14.72 -6.51 3.58
N ALA A 144 -15.24 -7.72 3.93
CA ALA A 144 -14.61 -8.59 4.92
C ALA A 144 -13.31 -9.30 4.48
N ARG A 145 -12.80 -9.03 3.27
CA ARG A 145 -11.60 -9.65 2.69
C ARG A 145 -10.53 -8.60 2.36
N CYS A 146 -10.22 -7.72 3.32
CA CYS A 146 -9.18 -6.70 3.19
C CYS A 146 -7.77 -7.30 3.02
N ASP A 147 -7.60 -8.58 3.33
CA ASP A 147 -6.38 -9.36 3.09
C ASP A 147 -6.05 -9.53 1.59
N ILE A 148 -7.03 -9.38 0.69
CA ILE A 148 -6.86 -9.40 -0.77
C ILE A 148 -6.63 -7.97 -1.26
N LYS A 149 -5.53 -7.74 -1.99
CA LYS A 149 -5.22 -6.42 -2.54
C LYS A 149 -6.03 -6.12 -3.80
N THR A 150 -7.37 -6.05 -3.61
CA THR A 150 -8.34 -5.81 -4.68
C THR A 150 -8.38 -4.36 -5.13
N ILE A 151 -8.85 -4.11 -6.36
CA ILE A 151 -9.13 -2.77 -6.91
C ILE A 151 -10.50 -2.20 -6.50
N ALA A 152 -11.27 -2.90 -5.67
CA ALA A 152 -12.52 -2.40 -5.08
C ALA A 152 -12.21 -1.39 -3.96
N LEU A 153 -11.76 -0.19 -4.32
CA LEU A 153 -11.20 0.81 -3.42
C LEU A 153 -12.15 1.98 -3.10
N LEU A 154 -13.43 1.91 -3.42
CA LEU A 154 -14.33 3.03 -3.19
C LEU A 154 -14.39 3.48 -1.72
N PRO A 155 -14.49 2.59 -0.71
CA PRO A 155 -14.41 3.00 0.69
C PRO A 155 -13.09 3.69 1.04
N ASN A 156 -11.96 3.20 0.50
CA ASN A 156 -10.64 3.82 0.70
C ASN A 156 -10.55 5.22 0.06
N VAL A 157 -11.17 5.40 -1.11
CA VAL A 157 -11.25 6.71 -1.81
C VAL A 157 -12.03 7.70 -0.96
N LEU A 158 -13.20 7.31 -0.44
CA LEU A 158 -14.04 8.16 0.42
C LEU A 158 -13.30 8.52 1.72
N ALA A 159 -12.67 7.54 2.37
CA ALA A 159 -11.87 7.76 3.57
C ALA A 159 -10.69 8.74 3.32
N LYS A 160 -9.98 8.58 2.20
CA LYS A 160 -8.91 9.53 1.80
C LYS A 160 -9.44 10.92 1.51
N GLN A 161 -10.63 11.03 0.93
CA GLN A 161 -11.27 12.32 0.69
C GLN A 161 -11.63 13.00 2.02
N THR A 162 -12.23 12.26 2.97
CA THR A 162 -12.50 12.75 4.33
C THR A 162 -11.23 13.24 5.01
N ALA A 163 -10.12 12.48 4.93
CA ALA A 163 -8.84 12.92 5.48
C ALA A 163 -8.38 14.25 4.87
N ARG A 164 -8.47 14.38 3.55
CA ARG A 164 -8.06 15.61 2.83
C ARG A 164 -8.89 16.82 3.23
N GLU A 165 -10.20 16.67 3.36
CA GLU A 165 -11.14 17.74 3.75
C GLU A 165 -10.87 18.22 5.18
N ASN A 166 -10.35 17.34 6.04
CA ASN A 166 -9.94 17.66 7.41
C ASN A 166 -8.43 18.05 7.54
N GLY A 167 -7.74 18.28 6.44
CA GLY A 167 -6.31 18.65 6.45
C GLY A 167 -5.37 17.53 6.92
N ALA A 168 -5.85 16.27 6.99
CA ALA A 168 -5.09 15.11 7.41
C ALA A 168 -4.40 14.42 6.23
N GLY A 169 -3.33 13.68 6.52
CA GLY A 169 -2.57 12.94 5.52
C GLY A 169 -3.05 11.52 5.28
N GLU A 170 -3.81 10.94 6.23
CA GLU A 170 -4.34 9.59 6.17
C GLU A 170 -5.66 9.50 6.95
N ALA A 171 -6.48 8.47 6.61
CA ALA A 171 -7.63 8.06 7.42
C ALA A 171 -7.37 6.68 7.99
N TRP A 172 -7.74 6.45 9.25
CA TRP A 172 -7.74 5.15 9.88
C TRP A 172 -9.15 4.60 9.98
N PHE A 173 -9.35 3.39 9.50
CA PHE A 173 -10.60 2.68 9.67
C PHE A 173 -10.74 2.13 11.09
N VAL A 174 -11.95 2.22 11.63
CA VAL A 174 -12.31 1.74 12.97
C VAL A 174 -13.49 0.79 12.85
N ASP A 175 -13.35 -0.42 13.40
CA ASP A 175 -14.40 -1.43 13.35
C ASP A 175 -15.50 -1.18 14.41
N ASP A 176 -16.56 -1.98 14.39
CA ASP A 176 -17.72 -1.85 15.27
C ASP A 176 -17.38 -2.05 16.77
N LEU A 177 -16.19 -2.58 17.06
CA LEU A 177 -15.67 -2.72 18.44
C LEU A 177 -14.83 -1.51 18.87
N GLY A 178 -14.74 -0.46 18.04
CA GLY A 178 -13.91 0.71 18.32
C GLY A 178 -12.42 0.49 18.13
N LEU A 179 -12.03 -0.59 17.45
CA LEU A 179 -10.64 -0.95 17.23
C LEU A 179 -10.16 -0.46 15.87
N VAL A 180 -8.97 0.14 15.83
CA VAL A 180 -8.33 0.53 14.59
C VAL A 180 -7.96 -0.72 13.78
N THR A 181 -8.40 -0.77 12.52
CA THR A 181 -8.01 -1.84 11.59
C THR A 181 -6.72 -1.48 10.88
N GLU A 182 -6.76 -0.56 9.95
CA GLU A 182 -5.59 -0.03 9.22
C GLU A 182 -5.92 1.33 8.59
N GLY A 183 -4.95 1.95 7.94
CA GLY A 183 -5.17 3.16 7.16
C GLY A 183 -5.82 2.88 5.80
N ALA A 184 -6.41 3.91 5.19
CA ALA A 184 -7.00 3.81 3.84
C ALA A 184 -5.98 3.39 2.76
N SER A 185 -4.69 3.55 3.01
CA SER A 185 -3.62 3.10 2.10
C SER A 185 -2.36 2.58 2.83
N SER A 186 -2.47 2.24 4.12
CA SER A 186 -1.34 1.96 4.99
C SER A 186 -1.75 1.06 6.16
N ASN A 187 -0.77 0.40 6.81
CA ASN A 187 -1.00 -0.23 8.11
C ASN A 187 -0.74 0.78 9.24
N ALA A 188 -1.51 0.69 10.33
CA ALA A 188 -1.43 1.57 11.49
C ALA A 188 -0.55 0.98 12.59
N TRP A 189 0.21 1.83 13.26
CA TRP A 189 1.12 1.49 14.36
C TRP A 189 1.08 2.54 15.46
N ILE A 190 1.23 2.08 16.70
CA ILE A 190 1.47 2.96 17.85
C ILE A 190 2.66 2.45 18.66
N VAL A 191 3.28 3.34 19.43
CA VAL A 191 4.19 3.02 20.51
C VAL A 191 3.45 3.39 21.79
N ASP A 192 3.06 2.41 22.58
CA ASP A 192 2.30 2.66 23.79
C ASP A 192 3.10 3.38 24.89
N ARG A 193 2.46 3.58 26.05
CA ARG A 193 3.09 4.28 27.18
C ARG A 193 4.24 3.51 27.80
N GLU A 194 4.26 2.21 27.66
CA GLU A 194 5.33 1.30 28.11
C GLU A 194 6.50 1.25 27.13
N GLY A 195 6.31 1.72 25.88
CA GLY A 195 7.31 1.71 24.82
C GLY A 195 7.20 0.51 23.88
N VAL A 196 6.15 -0.31 24.02
CA VAL A 196 5.90 -1.47 23.18
C VAL A 196 5.28 -1.01 21.86
N LEU A 197 5.81 -1.49 20.75
CA LEU A 197 5.23 -1.32 19.43
C LEU A 197 3.95 -2.15 19.31
N ARG A 198 2.87 -1.54 18.82
CA ARG A 198 1.62 -2.25 18.58
C ARG A 198 1.13 -2.03 17.16
N THR A 199 0.64 -3.11 16.56
CA THR A 199 -0.03 -3.10 15.25
C THR A 199 -1.06 -4.21 15.24
N ARG A 200 -2.11 -4.08 14.44
CA ARG A 200 -3.14 -5.13 14.34
C ARG A 200 -2.54 -6.45 13.84
N ASP A 201 -3.02 -7.54 14.39
CA ASP A 201 -2.70 -8.91 13.95
C ASP A 201 -3.16 -9.17 12.51
N LEU A 202 -2.47 -10.09 11.82
CA LEU A 202 -2.74 -10.43 10.43
C LEU A 202 -3.95 -11.37 10.30
N ASN A 203 -5.13 -10.81 10.31
CA ASN A 203 -6.38 -11.50 9.97
C ASN A 203 -6.96 -11.01 8.63
N ALA A 204 -8.21 -11.33 8.30
CA ALA A 204 -8.85 -10.92 7.05
C ALA A 204 -9.21 -9.41 7.00
N ASN A 205 -9.18 -8.72 8.14
CA ASN A 205 -9.63 -7.33 8.25
C ASN A 205 -8.57 -6.30 7.84
N ILE A 206 -7.34 -6.72 7.62
CA ILE A 206 -6.26 -5.85 7.18
C ILE A 206 -5.44 -6.46 6.04
N LEU A 207 -4.82 -5.59 5.25
CA LEU A 207 -3.86 -6.02 4.25
C LEU A 207 -2.52 -6.42 4.90
N ARG A 208 -1.97 -7.55 4.48
CA ARG A 208 -0.61 -7.98 4.83
C ARG A 208 0.41 -7.08 4.12
N GLY A 209 0.68 -5.89 4.70
CA GLY A 209 1.57 -4.89 4.13
C GLY A 209 3.00 -5.40 3.97
N ILE A 210 3.63 -5.17 2.79
CA ILE A 210 5.01 -5.59 2.57
C ILE A 210 5.98 -4.71 3.38
N THR A 211 5.76 -3.40 3.39
CA THR A 211 6.51 -2.48 4.26
C THR A 211 6.35 -2.85 5.74
N ARG A 212 5.11 -3.25 6.18
CA ARG A 212 4.87 -3.75 7.54
C ARG A 212 5.72 -4.99 7.82
N ARG A 213 5.76 -5.96 6.91
CA ARG A 213 6.55 -7.18 7.04
C ARG A 213 8.05 -6.86 7.17
N SER A 214 8.59 -6.07 6.25
CA SER A 214 10.01 -5.69 6.29
C SER A 214 10.36 -4.90 7.57
N LEU A 215 9.40 -4.10 8.08
CA LEU A 215 9.57 -3.41 9.36
C LEU A 215 9.55 -4.39 10.55
N MET A 216 8.70 -5.44 10.54
CA MET A 216 8.71 -6.49 11.57
C MET A 216 10.06 -7.21 11.63
N ASP A 217 10.66 -7.52 10.46
CA ASP A 217 11.99 -8.14 10.38
C ASP A 217 13.07 -7.19 10.94
N LEU A 218 12.95 -5.89 10.71
CA LEU A 218 13.85 -4.87 11.27
C LEU A 218 13.69 -4.75 12.80
N ILE A 219 12.45 -4.67 13.29
CA ILE A 219 12.09 -4.58 14.71
C ILE A 219 12.70 -5.78 15.46
N ALA A 220 12.57 -6.99 14.93
CA ALA A 220 13.15 -8.19 15.51
C ALA A 220 14.70 -8.14 15.56
N ARG A 221 15.35 -7.65 14.50
CA ARG A 221 16.82 -7.49 14.47
C ARG A 221 17.33 -6.43 15.45
N GLU A 222 16.54 -5.38 15.68
CA GLU A 222 16.88 -4.32 16.65
C GLU A 222 16.53 -4.70 18.09
N GLY A 223 15.91 -5.88 18.33
CA GLY A 223 15.52 -6.35 19.66
C GLY A 223 14.42 -5.49 20.30
N LEU A 224 13.58 -4.84 19.49
CA LEU A 224 12.47 -4.02 19.97
C LEU A 224 11.25 -4.91 20.29
N GLU A 225 10.53 -4.57 21.34
CA GLU A 225 9.32 -5.27 21.71
C GLU A 225 8.16 -4.86 20.80
N VAL A 226 7.44 -5.86 20.27
CA VAL A 226 6.27 -5.67 19.43
C VAL A 226 5.15 -6.62 19.83
N SER A 227 3.93 -6.12 19.86
CA SER A 227 2.71 -6.88 20.13
C SER A 227 1.75 -6.72 18.94
N GLU A 228 1.50 -7.84 18.26
CA GLU A 228 0.49 -7.91 17.18
C GLU A 228 -0.90 -8.08 17.80
N ARG A 229 -1.48 -7.00 18.28
CA ARG A 229 -2.85 -6.97 18.81
C ARG A 229 -3.59 -5.71 18.34
N PRO A 230 -4.93 -5.77 18.24
CA PRO A 230 -5.73 -4.58 18.03
C PRO A 230 -5.51 -3.53 19.12
N PHE A 231 -5.75 -2.27 18.79
CA PHE A 231 -5.76 -1.15 19.72
C PHE A 231 -6.93 -0.21 19.41
N THR A 232 -7.45 0.45 20.44
CA THR A 232 -8.55 1.41 20.32
C THR A 232 -8.05 2.76 19.84
N VAL A 233 -8.98 3.61 19.40
CA VAL A 233 -8.68 5.01 19.07
C VAL A 233 -8.13 5.76 20.28
N GLU A 234 -8.63 5.47 21.49
CA GLU A 234 -8.19 6.12 22.73
C GLU A 234 -6.78 5.65 23.14
N GLU A 235 -6.46 4.35 22.98
CA GLU A 235 -5.07 3.87 23.14
C GLU A 235 -4.14 4.60 22.17
N ALA A 236 -4.55 4.78 20.91
CA ALA A 236 -3.76 5.48 19.90
C ALA A 236 -3.57 6.96 20.24
N LYS A 237 -4.62 7.66 20.70
CA LYS A 237 -4.54 9.07 21.12
C LYS A 237 -3.64 9.26 22.35
N SER A 238 -3.56 8.26 23.23
CA SER A 238 -2.74 8.29 24.46
C SER A 238 -1.32 7.72 24.26
N ALA A 239 -0.98 7.24 23.06
CA ALA A 239 0.31 6.64 22.76
C ALA A 239 1.47 7.67 22.83
N ARG A 240 2.70 7.19 23.03
CA ARG A 240 3.92 8.02 22.95
C ARG A 240 4.17 8.49 21.52
N GLU A 241 4.01 7.56 20.56
CA GLU A 241 4.20 7.79 19.15
C GLU A 241 3.15 7.01 18.36
N ALA A 242 2.85 7.48 17.16
CA ALA A 242 2.09 6.74 16.17
C ALA A 242 2.73 6.91 14.80
N PHE A 243 2.54 5.95 13.90
CA PHE A 243 3.03 6.02 12.53
C PHE A 243 2.25 5.08 11.61
N ILE A 244 2.43 5.27 10.31
CA ILE A 244 1.87 4.39 9.29
C ILE A 244 2.97 3.75 8.45
N THR A 245 2.65 2.59 7.84
CA THR A 245 3.55 1.93 6.88
C THR A 245 2.85 1.61 5.57
N GLY A 246 3.54 1.80 4.44
CA GLY A 246 3.05 1.47 3.11
C GLY A 246 4.07 1.75 2.02
N ALA A 247 3.91 1.18 0.84
CA ALA A 247 4.88 1.31 -0.25
C ALA A 247 5.15 2.78 -0.67
N GLY A 248 4.12 3.63 -0.63
CA GLY A 248 4.26 5.06 -0.96
C GLY A 248 4.53 5.96 0.23
N SER A 249 4.11 5.57 1.44
CA SER A 249 4.34 6.32 2.69
C SER A 249 5.63 5.91 3.39
N LEU A 250 6.16 4.72 3.07
CA LEU A 250 7.25 4.10 3.82
C LEU A 250 6.88 3.98 5.30
N VAL A 251 7.72 4.46 6.22
CA VAL A 251 7.36 4.70 7.62
C VAL A 251 7.11 6.19 7.78
N THR A 252 5.88 6.62 8.04
CA THR A 252 5.54 8.05 8.18
C THR A 252 4.92 8.32 9.55
N PRO A 253 5.54 9.20 10.38
CA PRO A 253 5.02 9.55 11.70
C PRO A 253 3.64 10.19 11.65
N VAL A 254 2.78 9.82 12.61
CA VAL A 254 1.47 10.43 12.89
C VAL A 254 1.62 11.31 14.12
N VAL A 255 1.22 12.58 14.03
CA VAL A 255 1.38 13.58 15.09
C VAL A 255 0.05 14.02 15.71
N SER A 256 -1.07 13.67 15.07
CA SER A 256 -2.40 13.90 15.62
C SER A 256 -3.41 12.89 15.08
N ILE A 257 -4.43 12.57 15.88
CA ILE A 257 -5.59 11.74 15.50
C ILE A 257 -6.84 12.50 15.88
N ASP A 258 -7.74 12.76 14.92
CA ASP A 258 -8.96 13.58 15.06
C ASP A 258 -8.69 14.94 15.75
N GLY A 259 -7.61 15.59 15.40
CA GLY A 259 -7.17 16.86 16.01
C GLY A 259 -6.45 16.71 17.35
N ALA A 260 -6.56 15.58 18.05
CA ALA A 260 -5.84 15.33 19.30
C ALA A 260 -4.35 15.03 19.01
N LYS A 261 -3.45 15.75 19.67
CA LYS A 261 -1.99 15.57 19.52
C LYS A 261 -1.55 14.21 20.11
N ILE A 262 -0.67 13.52 19.40
CA ILE A 262 0.02 12.32 19.88
C ILE A 262 1.34 12.72 20.51
N GLY A 263 1.60 12.25 21.74
CA GLY A 263 2.78 12.64 22.50
C GLY A 263 2.89 14.17 22.59
N GLN A 264 3.95 14.72 21.99
CA GLN A 264 4.18 16.18 21.99
C GLN A 264 3.65 16.88 20.70
N GLY A 265 2.87 16.20 19.86
CA GLY A 265 2.38 16.72 18.57
C GLY A 265 3.48 16.90 17.53
N ARG A 266 4.55 16.15 17.62
CA ARG A 266 5.68 16.11 16.70
C ARG A 266 6.13 14.67 16.45
N PRO A 267 6.83 14.37 15.34
CA PRO A 267 7.35 13.04 15.06
C PRO A 267 8.17 12.47 16.21
N GLY A 268 7.84 11.25 16.60
CA GLY A 268 8.56 10.57 17.67
C GLY A 268 9.91 10.02 17.20
N PRO A 269 10.90 9.90 18.12
CA PRO A 269 12.25 9.46 17.77
C PRO A 269 12.30 8.01 17.26
N LEU A 270 11.46 7.12 17.78
CA LEU A 270 11.42 5.72 17.33
C LEU A 270 10.90 5.60 15.90
N ALA A 271 9.81 6.27 15.57
CA ALA A 271 9.25 6.29 14.21
C ALA A 271 10.24 6.83 13.18
N LEU A 272 10.99 7.91 13.52
CA LEU A 272 12.02 8.49 12.66
C LEU A 272 13.22 7.54 12.49
N ARG A 273 13.68 6.89 13.56
CA ARG A 273 14.73 5.88 13.52
C ARG A 273 14.34 4.70 12.63
N LEU A 274 13.15 4.12 12.86
CA LEU A 274 12.63 3.02 12.05
C LEU A 274 12.49 3.39 10.57
N ARG A 275 12.10 4.65 10.26
CA ARG A 275 12.10 5.15 8.90
C ARG A 275 13.50 5.14 8.28
N ALA A 276 14.49 5.67 8.98
CA ALA A 276 15.87 5.74 8.48
C ALA A 276 16.44 4.34 8.24
N SER A 277 16.27 3.43 9.21
CA SER A 277 16.72 2.03 9.10
C SER A 277 16.00 1.30 7.95
N TYR A 278 14.68 1.47 7.83
CA TYR A 278 13.91 0.86 6.74
C TYR A 278 14.39 1.35 5.36
N LEU A 279 14.62 2.66 5.21
CA LEU A 279 15.08 3.24 3.94
C LEU A 279 16.46 2.73 3.53
N SER A 280 17.39 2.59 4.49
CA SER A 280 18.71 1.98 4.25
C SER A 280 18.54 0.55 3.76
N ASP A 281 17.84 -0.28 4.54
CA ASP A 281 17.59 -1.69 4.23
C ASP A 281 16.89 -1.89 2.88
N ALA A 282 15.87 -1.05 2.57
CA ALA A 282 15.11 -1.16 1.34
C ALA A 282 15.96 -0.82 0.10
N ARG A 283 16.90 0.11 0.22
CA ARG A 283 17.87 0.44 -0.83
C ARG A 283 18.87 -0.69 -1.06
N ASP A 284 19.37 -1.29 0.02
CA ASP A 284 20.36 -2.38 -0.06
C ASP A 284 19.74 -3.66 -0.66
N ARG A 285 18.47 -3.93 -0.35
CA ARG A 285 17.72 -5.08 -0.88
C ARG A 285 17.05 -4.85 -2.23
N ALA A 286 17.10 -3.63 -2.78
CA ALA A 286 16.46 -3.33 -4.06
C ALA A 286 17.15 -4.09 -5.21
N ALA A 287 16.37 -4.81 -6.04
CA ALA A 287 16.84 -5.72 -7.09
C ALA A 287 16.35 -5.33 -8.50
#